data_5fcd12d2ddacdb489d5861121bcf5965
#
_entry.id   5fcd12d2ddacdb489d5861121bcf5965
#
_cell.length_a   1.000
_cell.length_b   1.000
_cell.length_c   1.000
_cell.angle_alpha   90.00
_cell.angle_beta   90.00
_cell.angle_gamma   90.00
#
_symmetry.space_group_name_H-M   'P 1'
#
loop_
_entity.id
_entity.type
_entity.pdbx_description
1 polymer ?
#
loop_
_entity_poly.entity_id
_entity_poly.type
_entity_poly.pdbx_seq_one_letter_code
_entity_poly.pdbx_strand_id
1 'polypeptide(L)'
;CNIWLHLQMLFSNILGQTHIKNHLLKSIENGRIPHAQLFVGKTGSGLLPIAIAYAQAILASNHNLGSPGHESCMVKAANLAHPDLHFVFPVNTNDLVKKHPFSALFLEDWRIFVAENPYGSLYDWLAYLGIEKKQGTINVDEAKQILKSLSLKAYEGGHKIMIIWMADRMNTACANKILKLVEEPPKNTVLLLLTEREEHILQTIQSRCQKLHFPLLSEDTISKQLIENKGVSKNKALKISSLSNGDFHQALC
;
A
#
# COMPACT_ATOMS: atom_id res chain seq x y z
N CYS A 1 -5.52 -16.25 -23.51
CA CYS A 1 -5.95 -15.45 -22.34
C CYS A 1 -5.00 -14.27 -22.18
N ASN A 2 -5.50 -13.07 -22.08
CA ASN A 2 -4.66 -11.86 -22.15
C ASN A 2 -4.19 -11.52 -20.73
N ILE A 3 -2.87 -11.46 -20.48
CA ILE A 3 -2.28 -11.10 -19.19
C ILE A 3 -2.83 -9.76 -18.67
N TRP A 4 -3.13 -8.82 -19.61
CA TRP A 4 -3.74 -7.54 -19.33
C TRP A 4 -5.10 -7.66 -18.64
N LEU A 5 -5.96 -8.55 -19.10
CA LEU A 5 -7.26 -8.79 -18.47
C LEU A 5 -7.11 -9.31 -17.05
N HIS A 6 -6.13 -10.20 -16.82
CA HIS A 6 -5.85 -10.75 -15.51
C HIS A 6 -5.34 -9.67 -14.53
N LEU A 7 -4.42 -8.81 -14.98
CA LEU A 7 -3.94 -7.70 -14.17
C LEU A 7 -5.05 -6.69 -13.83
N GLN A 8 -5.99 -6.44 -14.75
CA GLN A 8 -7.16 -5.60 -14.49
C GLN A 8 -8.05 -6.17 -13.37
N MET A 9 -8.15 -7.50 -13.25
CA MET A 9 -8.96 -8.14 -12.21
C MET A 9 -8.46 -7.85 -10.80
N LEU A 10 -7.15 -7.63 -10.62
CA LEU A 10 -6.57 -7.26 -9.31
C LEU A 10 -7.10 -5.91 -8.81
N PHE A 11 -7.43 -5.01 -9.74
CA PHE A 11 -7.95 -3.67 -9.41
C PHE A 11 -9.48 -3.59 -9.41
N SER A 12 -10.18 -4.65 -9.84
CA SER A 12 -11.64 -4.62 -10.04
C SER A 12 -12.43 -4.34 -8.76
N ASN A 13 -11.99 -4.91 -7.65
CA ASN A 13 -12.67 -4.79 -6.35
C ASN A 13 -12.32 -3.51 -5.58
N ILE A 14 -11.41 -2.68 -6.12
CA ILE A 14 -11.01 -1.43 -5.48
C ILE A 14 -11.88 -0.30 -5.99
N LEU A 15 -12.38 0.54 -5.10
CA LEU A 15 -13.31 1.60 -5.44
C LEU A 15 -12.66 2.75 -6.22
N GLY A 16 -13.37 3.23 -7.22
CA GLY A 16 -13.00 4.43 -7.97
C GLY A 16 -11.60 4.40 -8.57
N GLN A 17 -10.95 5.57 -8.63
CA GLN A 17 -9.55 5.78 -9.05
C GLN A 17 -9.21 5.23 -10.44
N THR A 18 -10.17 5.19 -11.36
CA THR A 18 -10.02 4.57 -12.69
C THR A 18 -8.83 5.11 -13.46
N HIS A 19 -8.60 6.43 -13.40
CA HIS A 19 -7.47 7.06 -14.10
C HIS A 19 -6.12 6.56 -13.54
N ILE A 20 -5.99 6.50 -12.21
CA ILE A 20 -4.78 6.02 -11.54
C ILE A 20 -4.53 4.54 -11.84
N LYS A 21 -5.56 3.70 -11.73
CA LYS A 21 -5.48 2.27 -12.08
C LYS A 21 -4.97 2.07 -13.50
N ASN A 22 -5.55 2.78 -14.46
CA ASN A 22 -5.13 2.69 -15.85
C ASN A 22 -3.69 3.20 -16.06
N HIS A 23 -3.28 4.26 -15.37
CA HIS A 23 -1.91 4.76 -15.42
C HIS A 23 -0.92 3.70 -14.91
N LEU A 24 -1.18 3.10 -13.76
CA LEU A 24 -0.34 2.08 -13.14
C LEU A 24 -0.25 0.81 -14.01
N LEU A 25 -1.37 0.35 -14.54
CA LEU A 25 -1.41 -0.80 -15.44
C LEU A 25 -0.60 -0.54 -16.73
N LYS A 26 -0.74 0.64 -17.34
CA LYS A 26 0.06 1.04 -18.51
C LYS A 26 1.55 1.10 -18.22
N SER A 27 1.95 1.47 -16.99
CA SER A 27 3.37 1.48 -16.61
C SER A 27 3.97 0.08 -16.63
N ILE A 28 3.19 -0.93 -16.21
CA ILE A 28 3.60 -2.35 -16.27
C ILE A 28 3.65 -2.83 -17.72
N GLU A 29 2.59 -2.57 -18.50
CA GLU A 29 2.48 -2.98 -19.89
C GLU A 29 3.65 -2.46 -20.74
N ASN A 30 4.05 -1.21 -20.52
CA ASN A 30 5.15 -0.56 -21.23
C ASN A 30 6.54 -0.91 -20.66
N GLY A 31 6.63 -1.71 -19.58
CA GLY A 31 7.88 -1.99 -18.89
C GLY A 31 8.56 -0.75 -18.28
N ARG A 32 7.80 0.29 -17.98
CA ARG A 32 8.29 1.57 -17.45
C ARG A 32 7.78 1.81 -16.03
N ILE A 33 8.20 0.94 -15.13
CA ILE A 33 7.83 1.03 -13.71
C ILE A 33 8.82 1.96 -13.01
N PRO A 34 8.39 3.12 -12.48
CA PRO A 34 9.28 4.01 -11.75
C PRO A 34 9.77 3.33 -10.46
N HIS A 35 11.06 3.46 -10.17
CA HIS A 35 11.67 2.85 -9.00
C HIS A 35 11.21 3.43 -7.66
N ALA A 36 10.77 4.69 -7.65
CA ALA A 36 10.23 5.35 -6.46
C ALA A 36 8.97 6.15 -6.82
N GLN A 37 7.89 5.89 -6.13
CA GLN A 37 6.59 6.52 -6.34
C GLN A 37 6.04 7.00 -4.99
N LEU A 38 5.48 8.21 -4.98
CA LEU A 38 4.82 8.79 -3.82
C LEU A 38 3.32 8.90 -4.10
N PHE A 39 2.54 8.06 -3.42
CA PHE A 39 1.08 8.08 -3.47
C PHE A 39 0.57 9.00 -2.38
N VAL A 40 -0.13 10.06 -2.78
CA VAL A 40 -0.64 11.10 -1.88
C VAL A 40 -2.16 11.07 -1.89
N GLY A 41 -2.79 10.92 -0.73
CA GLY A 41 -4.25 10.96 -0.61
C GLY A 41 -4.71 10.69 0.81
N LYS A 42 -5.96 10.97 1.09
CA LYS A 42 -6.56 10.79 2.42
C LYS A 42 -6.96 9.34 2.68
N THR A 43 -7.13 8.99 3.94
CA THR A 43 -7.76 7.72 4.35
C THR A 43 -9.06 7.51 3.57
N GLY A 44 -9.38 6.27 3.25
CA GLY A 44 -10.60 5.91 2.51
C GLY A 44 -10.54 6.17 1.00
N SER A 45 -9.53 6.89 0.46
CA SER A 45 -9.40 7.12 -0.98
C SER A 45 -8.85 5.93 -1.79
N GLY A 46 -8.41 4.86 -1.12
CA GLY A 46 -7.94 3.63 -1.76
C GLY A 46 -6.43 3.54 -1.99
N LEU A 47 -5.60 4.34 -1.28
CA LEU A 47 -4.14 4.31 -1.43
C LEU A 47 -3.56 2.92 -1.22
N LEU A 48 -3.81 2.34 -0.04
CA LEU A 48 -3.24 1.05 0.35
C LEU A 48 -3.70 -0.10 -0.54
N PRO A 49 -5.01 -0.31 -0.80
CA PRO A 49 -5.43 -1.38 -1.67
C PRO A 49 -4.92 -1.23 -3.11
N ILE A 50 -4.81 -0.02 -3.66
CA ILE A 50 -4.22 0.18 -4.99
C ILE A 50 -2.72 -0.10 -4.99
N ALA A 51 -1.97 0.32 -3.97
CA ALA A 51 -0.54 0.01 -3.86
C ALA A 51 -0.29 -1.51 -3.79
N ILE A 52 -1.12 -2.24 -3.04
CA ILE A 52 -1.06 -3.70 -2.95
C ILE A 52 -1.38 -4.33 -4.30
N ALA A 53 -2.48 -3.95 -4.95
CA ALA A 53 -2.86 -4.48 -6.26
C ALA A 53 -1.78 -4.19 -7.33
N TYR A 54 -1.18 -3.01 -7.29
CA TYR A 54 -0.08 -2.65 -8.19
C TYR A 54 1.16 -3.51 -7.94
N ALA A 55 1.53 -3.73 -6.67
CA ALA A 55 2.62 -4.61 -6.31
C ALA A 55 2.37 -6.05 -6.79
N GLN A 56 1.17 -6.58 -6.57
CA GLN A 56 0.75 -7.90 -7.06
C GLN A 56 0.85 -7.99 -8.59
N ALA A 57 0.40 -6.96 -9.30
CA ALA A 57 0.46 -6.89 -10.76
C ALA A 57 1.91 -6.85 -11.28
N ILE A 58 2.81 -6.11 -10.63
CA ILE A 58 4.25 -6.08 -10.97
C ILE A 58 4.88 -7.47 -10.76
N LEU A 59 4.61 -8.12 -9.63
CA LEU A 59 5.14 -9.46 -9.35
C LEU A 59 4.62 -10.48 -10.37
N ALA A 60 3.32 -10.47 -10.65
CA ALA A 60 2.69 -11.35 -11.64
C ALA A 60 3.26 -11.16 -13.06
N SER A 61 3.63 -9.93 -13.44
CA SER A 61 4.17 -9.62 -14.76
C SER A 61 5.56 -10.24 -15.04
N ASN A 62 6.25 -10.70 -14.00
CA ASN A 62 7.53 -11.40 -14.14
C ASN A 62 7.38 -12.88 -14.60
N HIS A 63 6.16 -13.40 -14.64
CA HIS A 63 5.85 -14.79 -14.97
C HIS A 63 4.98 -14.91 -16.21
N ASN A 64 5.11 -16.01 -16.93
CA ASN A 64 4.19 -16.33 -18.01
C ASN A 64 2.82 -16.67 -17.44
N LEU A 65 1.77 -16.05 -17.96
CA LEU A 65 0.40 -16.25 -17.51
C LEU A 65 0.01 -17.74 -17.56
N GLY A 66 -0.56 -18.24 -16.45
CA GLY A 66 -0.98 -19.65 -16.32
C GLY A 66 0.14 -20.64 -16.08
N SER A 67 1.40 -20.18 -15.94
CA SER A 67 2.49 -21.05 -15.50
C SER A 67 2.35 -21.37 -14.00
N PRO A 68 2.89 -22.52 -13.53
CA PRO A 68 2.92 -22.84 -12.10
C PRO A 68 3.60 -21.76 -11.25
N GLY A 69 4.62 -21.08 -11.80
CA GLY A 69 5.27 -19.94 -11.16
C GLY A 69 4.32 -18.75 -11.00
N HIS A 70 3.53 -18.44 -12.03
CA HIS A 70 2.53 -17.39 -11.98
C HIS A 70 1.45 -17.68 -10.92
N GLU A 71 0.90 -18.89 -10.89
CA GLU A 71 -0.12 -19.28 -9.91
C GLU A 71 0.42 -19.21 -8.48
N SER A 72 1.63 -19.75 -8.24
CA SER A 72 2.30 -19.67 -6.94
C SER A 72 2.57 -18.23 -6.51
N CYS A 73 3.05 -17.38 -7.41
CA CYS A 73 3.24 -15.95 -7.17
C CYS A 73 1.93 -15.28 -6.74
N MET A 74 0.84 -15.52 -7.47
CA MET A 74 -0.47 -14.92 -7.19
C MET A 74 -1.02 -15.33 -5.83
N VAL A 75 -0.91 -16.62 -5.46
CA VAL A 75 -1.36 -17.09 -4.13
C VAL A 75 -0.56 -16.43 -3.01
N LYS A 76 0.77 -16.38 -3.12
CA LYS A 76 1.63 -15.72 -2.13
C LYS A 76 1.34 -14.21 -2.04
N ALA A 77 1.19 -13.55 -3.18
CA ALA A 77 0.94 -12.11 -3.24
C ALA A 77 -0.44 -11.74 -2.69
N ALA A 78 -1.48 -12.54 -2.97
CA ALA A 78 -2.83 -12.34 -2.43
C ALA A 78 -2.85 -12.44 -0.89
N ASN A 79 -2.04 -13.33 -0.33
CA ASN A 79 -1.90 -13.48 1.13
C ASN A 79 -0.87 -12.51 1.74
N LEU A 80 -0.36 -11.52 0.99
CA LEU A 80 0.71 -10.58 1.40
C LEU A 80 1.96 -11.31 1.94
N ALA A 81 2.23 -12.51 1.43
CA ALA A 81 3.29 -13.42 1.88
C ALA A 81 4.35 -13.69 0.80
N HIS A 82 4.32 -12.94 -0.32
CA HIS A 82 5.34 -13.08 -1.34
C HIS A 82 6.71 -12.64 -0.81
N PRO A 83 7.79 -13.42 -1.00
CA PRO A 83 9.10 -13.11 -0.44
C PRO A 83 9.73 -11.81 -0.96
N ASP A 84 9.34 -11.36 -2.15
CA ASP A 84 9.81 -10.11 -2.76
C ASP A 84 8.83 -8.94 -2.54
N LEU A 85 7.79 -9.11 -1.71
CA LEU A 85 6.85 -8.07 -1.29
C LEU A 85 7.05 -7.74 0.19
N HIS A 86 7.51 -6.53 0.45
CA HIS A 86 7.83 -6.07 1.79
C HIS A 86 6.91 -4.93 2.21
N PHE A 87 6.59 -4.89 3.50
CA PHE A 87 5.76 -3.85 4.09
C PHE A 87 6.50 -3.13 5.21
N VAL A 88 6.31 -1.82 5.24
CA VAL A 88 6.73 -0.94 6.32
C VAL A 88 5.53 -0.10 6.74
N PHE A 89 5.28 -0.04 8.02
CA PHE A 89 4.14 0.68 8.59
C PHE A 89 4.47 1.18 10.00
N PRO A 90 3.75 2.20 10.50
CA PRO A 90 4.01 2.74 11.83
C PRO A 90 3.73 1.72 12.93
N VAL A 91 4.67 1.57 13.85
CA VAL A 91 4.56 0.69 15.03
C VAL A 91 5.04 1.39 16.29
N ASN A 92 4.76 0.79 17.45
CA ASN A 92 5.33 1.17 18.72
C ASN A 92 5.48 -0.09 19.60
N THR A 93 6.10 0.03 20.76
CA THR A 93 6.15 -1.04 21.76
C THR A 93 4.75 -1.39 22.24
N ASN A 94 4.48 -2.68 22.40
CA ASN A 94 3.27 -3.23 23.01
C ASN A 94 3.65 -4.27 24.09
N ASP A 95 2.70 -5.09 24.51
CA ASP A 95 2.96 -6.10 25.55
C ASP A 95 3.86 -7.24 25.07
N LEU A 96 3.92 -7.53 23.82
CA LEU A 96 4.77 -8.56 23.23
C LEU A 96 6.14 -8.01 22.79
N VAL A 97 6.18 -6.80 22.22
CA VAL A 97 7.40 -6.15 21.71
C VAL A 97 7.75 -4.97 22.60
N LYS A 98 8.65 -5.17 23.56
CA LYS A 98 9.01 -4.17 24.58
C LYS A 98 10.08 -3.18 24.13
N LYS A 99 10.95 -3.53 23.16
CA LYS A 99 12.08 -2.70 22.70
C LYS A 99 12.27 -2.84 21.21
N HIS A 100 12.78 -1.78 20.58
CA HIS A 100 13.15 -1.76 19.16
C HIS A 100 12.04 -2.28 18.21
N PRO A 101 10.80 -1.73 18.27
CA PRO A 101 9.73 -2.16 17.39
C PRO A 101 10.05 -1.80 15.95
N PHE A 102 9.79 -2.74 15.02
CA PHE A 102 9.83 -2.53 13.58
C PHE A 102 8.78 -3.43 12.89
N SER A 103 8.38 -3.09 11.68
CA SER A 103 7.22 -3.66 10.99
C SER A 103 7.23 -5.19 10.90
N ALA A 104 8.39 -5.81 10.65
CA ALA A 104 8.45 -7.27 10.48
C ALA A 104 8.05 -8.06 11.75
N LEU A 105 8.10 -7.45 12.94
CA LEU A 105 7.66 -8.09 14.19
C LEU A 105 6.12 -8.15 14.30
N PHE A 106 5.40 -7.40 13.47
CA PHE A 106 3.95 -7.28 13.46
C PHE A 106 3.35 -7.71 12.10
N LEU A 107 4.11 -8.45 11.27
CA LEU A 107 3.70 -8.72 9.91
C LEU A 107 2.48 -9.65 9.83
N GLU A 108 2.30 -10.56 10.77
CA GLU A 108 1.11 -11.42 10.85
C GLU A 108 -0.14 -10.59 11.18
N ASP A 109 -0.04 -9.74 12.19
CA ASP A 109 -1.11 -8.81 12.56
C ASP A 109 -1.46 -7.88 11.40
N TRP A 110 -0.44 -7.40 10.67
CA TRP A 110 -0.62 -6.55 9.50
C TRP A 110 -1.41 -7.24 8.38
N ARG A 111 -1.11 -8.50 8.10
CA ARG A 111 -1.83 -9.28 7.08
C ARG A 111 -3.30 -9.43 7.42
N ILE A 112 -3.61 -9.74 8.67
CA ILE A 112 -4.99 -9.86 9.15
C ILE A 112 -5.69 -8.50 9.07
N PHE A 113 -5.07 -7.46 9.61
CA PHE A 113 -5.62 -6.11 9.58
C PHE A 113 -5.96 -5.63 8.16
N VAL A 114 -5.04 -5.77 7.21
CA VAL A 114 -5.25 -5.35 5.81
C VAL A 114 -6.35 -6.17 5.12
N ALA A 115 -6.44 -7.47 5.41
CA ALA A 115 -7.48 -8.32 4.86
C ALA A 115 -8.89 -7.91 5.34
N GLU A 116 -9.03 -7.55 6.60
CA GLU A 116 -10.29 -7.13 7.21
C GLU A 116 -10.62 -5.66 6.94
N ASN A 117 -9.60 -4.80 6.91
CA ASN A 117 -9.74 -3.34 6.83
C ASN A 117 -8.84 -2.72 5.75
N PRO A 118 -9.02 -3.04 4.45
CA PRO A 118 -8.14 -2.54 3.39
C PRO A 118 -8.16 -1.00 3.23
N TYR A 119 -9.22 -0.35 3.70
CA TYR A 119 -9.36 1.11 3.74
C TYR A 119 -9.13 1.70 5.14
N GLY A 120 -8.63 0.90 6.08
CA GLY A 120 -8.45 1.29 7.48
C GLY A 120 -7.49 2.47 7.66
N SER A 121 -7.73 3.23 8.72
CA SER A 121 -6.91 4.38 9.11
C SER A 121 -5.71 3.96 9.97
N LEU A 122 -4.77 4.90 10.15
CA LEU A 122 -3.68 4.70 11.11
C LEU A 122 -4.21 4.45 12.53
N TYR A 123 -5.31 5.12 12.91
CA TYR A 123 -5.91 4.93 14.23
C TYR A 123 -6.41 3.48 14.40
N ASP A 124 -7.09 2.92 13.40
CA ASP A 124 -7.58 1.54 13.46
C ASP A 124 -6.45 0.54 13.59
N TRP A 125 -5.35 0.76 12.85
CA TRP A 125 -4.16 -0.06 12.97
C TRP A 125 -3.55 -0.02 14.37
N LEU A 126 -3.39 1.17 14.94
CA LEU A 126 -2.83 1.32 16.30
C LEU A 126 -3.79 0.76 17.36
N ALA A 127 -5.10 0.89 17.17
CA ALA A 127 -6.11 0.30 18.03
C ALA A 127 -6.10 -1.24 17.94
N TYR A 128 -5.96 -1.79 16.72
CA TYR A 128 -5.81 -3.23 16.52
C TYR A 128 -4.60 -3.80 17.29
N LEU A 129 -3.49 -3.06 17.33
CA LEU A 129 -2.29 -3.44 18.11
C LEU A 129 -2.40 -3.14 19.61
N GLY A 130 -3.48 -2.52 20.10
CA GLY A 130 -3.65 -2.09 21.50
C GLY A 130 -2.71 -0.95 21.91
N ILE A 131 -2.32 -0.10 20.95
CA ILE A 131 -1.38 1.01 21.16
C ILE A 131 -1.93 2.35 20.66
N GLU A 132 -3.25 2.51 20.59
CA GLU A 132 -3.91 3.74 20.10
C GLU A 132 -3.55 5.01 20.90
N LYS A 133 -3.11 4.84 22.15
CA LYS A 133 -2.63 5.94 23.01
C LYS A 133 -1.18 6.33 22.75
N LYS A 134 -0.46 5.56 21.92
CA LYS A 134 0.94 5.81 21.56
C LYS A 134 1.01 6.34 20.13
N GLN A 135 2.02 7.15 19.84
CA GLN A 135 2.28 7.55 18.46
C GLN A 135 2.95 6.39 17.71
N GLY A 136 2.30 5.92 16.65
CA GLY A 136 2.92 5.00 15.69
C GLY A 136 3.99 5.74 14.89
N THR A 137 5.20 5.17 14.81
CA THR A 137 6.34 5.76 14.11
C THR A 137 7.07 4.72 13.26
N ILE A 138 7.69 5.18 12.19
CA ILE A 138 8.66 4.41 11.40
C ILE A 138 10.04 4.93 11.79
N ASN A 139 10.75 4.16 12.58
CA ASN A 139 11.98 4.60 13.23
C ASN A 139 13.25 4.18 12.47
N VAL A 140 14.41 4.51 13.02
CA VAL A 140 15.71 4.21 12.39
C VAL A 140 16.04 2.70 12.34
N ASP A 141 15.47 1.89 13.21
CA ASP A 141 15.67 0.43 13.17
C ASP A 141 14.94 -0.17 11.98
N GLU A 142 13.77 0.38 11.62
CA GLU A 142 13.08 0.05 10.38
C GLU A 142 13.98 0.28 9.14
N ALA A 143 14.66 1.42 9.07
CA ALA A 143 15.55 1.71 7.93
C ALA A 143 16.66 0.66 7.77
N LYS A 144 17.18 0.11 8.87
CA LYS A 144 18.17 -1.01 8.81
C LYS A 144 17.56 -2.27 8.20
N GLN A 145 16.31 -2.58 8.57
CA GLN A 145 15.59 -3.75 8.02
C GLN A 145 15.28 -3.56 6.54
N ILE A 146 14.82 -2.37 6.14
CA ILE A 146 14.59 -2.02 4.73
C ILE A 146 15.87 -2.23 3.91
N LEU A 147 16.98 -1.65 4.34
CA LEU A 147 18.28 -1.78 3.66
C LEU A 147 18.69 -3.24 3.53
N LYS A 148 18.55 -4.04 4.60
CA LYS A 148 18.85 -5.47 4.61
C LYS A 148 17.98 -6.24 3.62
N SER A 149 16.67 -6.05 3.65
CA SER A 149 15.72 -6.76 2.77
C SER A 149 15.97 -6.43 1.29
N LEU A 150 16.23 -5.16 0.97
CA LEU A 150 16.44 -4.73 -0.41
C LEU A 150 17.85 -5.02 -0.94
N SER A 151 18.86 -5.25 -0.08
CA SER A 151 20.20 -5.66 -0.51
C SER A 151 20.26 -7.09 -1.02
N LEU A 152 19.32 -7.96 -0.61
CA LEU A 152 19.23 -9.34 -1.09
C LEU A 152 18.77 -9.38 -2.54
N LYS A 153 19.14 -10.42 -3.29
CA LYS A 153 18.58 -10.66 -4.62
C LYS A 153 17.09 -10.99 -4.53
N ALA A 154 16.32 -10.64 -5.57
CA ALA A 154 14.93 -11.05 -5.66
C ALA A 154 14.86 -12.60 -5.66
N TYR A 155 13.95 -13.13 -4.85
CA TYR A 155 13.80 -14.57 -4.67
C TYR A 155 13.33 -15.26 -5.95
N GLU A 156 12.38 -14.66 -6.64
CA GLU A 156 11.85 -15.19 -7.91
C GLU A 156 12.50 -14.53 -9.15
N GLY A 157 13.59 -13.77 -8.97
CA GLY A 157 14.40 -13.20 -10.05
C GLY A 157 13.84 -11.96 -10.74
N GLY A 158 12.63 -11.49 -10.33
CA GLY A 158 11.96 -10.32 -10.87
C GLY A 158 12.16 -9.05 -10.05
N HIS A 159 11.07 -8.30 -9.82
CA HIS A 159 11.07 -7.10 -9.01
C HIS A 159 10.98 -7.41 -7.52
N LYS A 160 11.62 -6.56 -6.71
CA LYS A 160 11.37 -6.43 -5.27
C LYS A 160 10.54 -5.18 -5.02
N ILE A 161 9.52 -5.30 -4.20
CA ILE A 161 8.62 -4.19 -3.94
C ILE A 161 8.57 -3.92 -2.44
N MET A 162 8.73 -2.65 -2.09
CA MET A 162 8.60 -2.18 -0.72
C MET A 162 7.46 -1.16 -0.67
N ILE A 163 6.41 -1.47 0.08
CA ILE A 163 5.32 -0.55 0.38
C ILE A 163 5.58 0.07 1.75
N ILE A 164 5.72 1.39 1.80
CA ILE A 164 5.87 2.15 3.05
C ILE A 164 4.55 2.89 3.29
N TRP A 165 3.70 2.31 4.13
CA TRP A 165 2.41 2.91 4.49
C TRP A 165 2.59 3.96 5.57
N MET A 166 1.88 5.09 5.44
CA MET A 166 2.02 6.28 6.30
C MET A 166 3.48 6.76 6.36
N ALA A 167 4.10 6.98 5.20
CA ALA A 167 5.49 7.39 5.08
C ALA A 167 5.79 8.73 5.78
N ASP A 168 4.79 9.58 6.01
CA ASP A 168 4.88 10.80 6.82
C ASP A 168 5.15 10.54 8.31
N ARG A 169 5.08 9.28 8.76
CA ARG A 169 5.43 8.86 10.11
C ARG A 169 6.88 8.42 10.28
N MET A 170 7.67 8.50 9.21
CA MET A 170 9.11 8.30 9.33
C MET A 170 9.75 9.40 10.16
N ASN A 171 10.57 9.03 11.14
CA ASN A 171 11.42 10.01 11.79
C ASN A 171 12.55 10.47 10.84
N THR A 172 13.13 11.62 11.09
CA THR A 172 14.17 12.23 10.24
C THR A 172 15.36 11.29 9.99
N ALA A 173 15.77 10.52 11.00
CA ALA A 173 16.88 9.59 10.89
C ALA A 173 16.55 8.41 9.93
N CYS A 174 15.33 7.91 9.98
CA CYS A 174 14.85 6.89 9.04
C CYS A 174 14.76 7.45 7.61
N ALA A 175 14.11 8.60 7.44
CA ALA A 175 13.93 9.24 6.16
C ALA A 175 15.27 9.54 5.45
N ASN A 176 16.28 10.04 6.17
CA ASN A 176 17.62 10.28 5.62
C ASN A 176 18.34 9.00 5.20
N LYS A 177 18.10 7.86 5.89
CA LYS A 177 18.67 6.57 5.47
C LYS A 177 18.01 6.02 4.22
N ILE A 178 16.69 6.20 4.10
CA ILE A 178 15.92 5.75 2.93
C ILE A 178 16.25 6.61 1.70
N LEU A 179 16.65 7.88 1.88
CA LEU A 179 17.00 8.76 0.78
C LEU A 179 18.01 8.13 -0.18
N LYS A 180 19.01 7.42 0.35
CA LYS A 180 20.00 6.71 -0.49
C LYS A 180 19.36 5.64 -1.38
N LEU A 181 18.34 4.92 -0.90
CA LEU A 181 17.61 3.93 -1.69
C LEU A 181 16.74 4.59 -2.77
N VAL A 182 16.21 5.78 -2.49
CA VAL A 182 15.42 6.54 -3.46
C VAL A 182 16.32 7.11 -4.57
N GLU A 183 17.56 7.49 -4.23
CA GLU A 183 18.55 8.02 -5.18
C GLU A 183 19.17 6.91 -6.04
N GLU A 184 19.59 5.83 -5.40
CA GLU A 184 20.32 4.72 -6.03
C GLU A 184 19.70 3.38 -5.60
N PRO A 185 18.51 3.03 -6.10
CA PRO A 185 17.84 1.80 -5.72
C PRO A 185 18.61 0.59 -6.25
N PRO A 186 18.61 -0.53 -5.49
CA PRO A 186 19.06 -1.80 -6.02
C PRO A 186 18.28 -2.19 -7.29
N LYS A 187 18.91 -2.95 -8.17
CA LYS A 187 18.32 -3.35 -9.45
C LYS A 187 16.93 -3.99 -9.26
N ASN A 188 15.99 -3.63 -10.11
CA ASN A 188 14.61 -4.13 -10.08
C ASN A 188 13.91 -3.91 -8.73
N THR A 189 14.17 -2.80 -8.05
CA THR A 189 13.51 -2.43 -6.80
C THR A 189 12.48 -1.34 -7.06
N VAL A 190 11.28 -1.50 -6.50
CA VAL A 190 10.19 -0.52 -6.55
C VAL A 190 9.83 -0.11 -5.12
N LEU A 191 9.88 1.19 -4.86
CA LEU A 191 9.51 1.80 -3.59
C LEU A 191 8.18 2.53 -3.77
N LEU A 192 7.15 2.13 -3.03
CA LEU A 192 5.84 2.78 -2.99
C LEU A 192 5.68 3.44 -1.62
N LEU A 193 5.80 4.76 -1.58
CA LEU A 193 5.60 5.57 -0.38
C LEU A 193 4.15 6.07 -0.38
N LEU A 194 3.38 5.76 0.66
CA LEU A 194 1.99 6.17 0.81
C LEU A 194 1.89 7.19 1.93
N THR A 195 1.26 8.33 1.68
CA THR A 195 1.13 9.40 2.67
C THR A 195 -0.20 10.15 2.55
N GLU A 196 -0.71 10.59 3.69
CA GLU A 196 -1.83 11.53 3.75
C GLU A 196 -1.38 12.99 3.76
N ARG A 197 -0.10 13.23 4.10
CA ARG A 197 0.49 14.54 4.34
C ARG A 197 1.83 14.67 3.64
N GLU A 198 1.78 15.09 2.38
CA GLU A 198 2.96 15.26 1.53
C GLU A 198 3.98 16.22 2.16
N GLU A 199 3.50 17.27 2.82
CA GLU A 199 4.33 18.30 3.47
C GLU A 199 5.21 17.73 4.60
N HIS A 200 4.92 16.55 5.13
CA HIS A 200 5.75 15.88 6.14
C HIS A 200 6.79 14.94 5.55
N ILE A 201 6.78 14.72 4.24
CA ILE A 201 7.82 13.97 3.55
C ILE A 201 8.99 14.92 3.22
N LEU A 202 10.22 14.50 3.45
CA LEU A 202 11.39 15.30 3.10
C LEU A 202 11.36 15.73 1.63
N GLN A 203 11.59 17.00 1.35
CA GLN A 203 11.62 17.57 0.00
C GLN A 203 12.58 16.81 -0.92
N THR A 204 13.69 16.34 -0.35
CA THR A 204 14.70 15.53 -1.06
C THR A 204 14.17 14.18 -1.53
N ILE A 205 13.25 13.56 -0.78
CA ILE A 205 12.55 12.34 -1.19
C ILE A 205 11.49 12.67 -2.23
N GLN A 206 10.68 13.71 -1.98
CA GLN A 206 9.60 14.13 -2.88
C GLN A 206 10.10 14.41 -4.30
N SER A 207 11.23 15.12 -4.43
CA SER A 207 11.80 15.50 -5.72
C SER A 207 12.32 14.33 -6.57
N ARG A 208 12.47 13.15 -5.97
CA ARG A 208 12.97 11.93 -6.62
C ARG A 208 11.89 10.88 -6.85
N CYS A 209 10.69 11.10 -6.33
CA CYS A 209 9.57 10.20 -6.51
C CYS A 209 8.63 10.68 -7.62
N GLN A 210 8.10 9.76 -8.41
CA GLN A 210 6.92 10.05 -9.22
C GLN A 210 5.72 10.21 -8.30
N LYS A 211 5.10 11.40 -8.31
CA LYS A 211 3.94 11.69 -7.47
C LYS A 211 2.63 11.28 -8.16
N LEU A 212 1.76 10.61 -7.42
CA LEU A 212 0.41 10.27 -7.83
C LEU A 212 -0.57 10.74 -6.74
N HIS A 213 -1.44 11.68 -7.08
CA HIS A 213 -2.45 12.21 -6.17
C HIS A 213 -3.76 11.44 -6.33
N PHE A 214 -4.24 10.92 -5.22
CA PHE A 214 -5.48 10.16 -5.13
C PHE A 214 -6.61 11.09 -4.68
N PRO A 215 -7.52 11.46 -5.56
CA PRO A 215 -8.67 12.26 -5.18
C PRO A 215 -9.58 11.48 -4.24
N LEU A 216 -10.39 12.19 -3.49
CA LEU A 216 -11.48 11.61 -2.72
C LEU A 216 -12.45 10.88 -3.64
N LEU A 217 -13.11 9.84 -3.14
CA LEU A 217 -14.09 9.09 -3.91
C LEU A 217 -15.37 9.91 -4.10
N SER A 218 -16.04 9.75 -5.24
CA SER A 218 -17.33 10.41 -5.45
C SER A 218 -18.42 9.78 -4.58
N GLU A 219 -19.41 10.59 -4.17
CA GLU A 219 -20.59 10.12 -3.42
C GLU A 219 -21.31 8.98 -4.16
N ASP A 220 -21.38 9.07 -5.49
CA ASP A 220 -21.99 8.02 -6.35
C ASP A 220 -21.20 6.69 -6.26
N THR A 221 -19.87 6.74 -6.25
CA THR A 221 -19.03 5.54 -6.09
C THR A 221 -19.25 4.89 -4.74
N ILE A 222 -19.28 5.68 -3.67
CA ILE A 222 -19.50 5.18 -2.30
C ILE A 222 -20.92 4.64 -2.15
N SER A 223 -21.94 5.36 -2.61
CA SER A 223 -23.32 4.93 -2.47
C SER A 223 -23.61 3.63 -3.22
N LYS A 224 -23.10 3.47 -4.44
CA LYS A 224 -23.22 2.21 -5.21
C LYS A 224 -22.59 1.04 -4.46
N GLN A 225 -21.38 1.21 -3.93
CA GLN A 225 -20.70 0.18 -3.16
C GLN A 225 -21.47 -0.25 -1.90
N LEU A 226 -22.05 0.71 -1.17
CA LEU A 226 -22.87 0.42 0.01
C LEU A 226 -24.13 -0.36 -0.34
N ILE A 227 -24.77 -0.05 -1.47
CA ILE A 227 -25.96 -0.76 -1.94
C ILE A 227 -25.60 -2.18 -2.39
N GLU A 228 -24.62 -2.32 -3.29
CA GLU A 228 -24.31 -3.57 -3.97
C GLU A 228 -23.64 -4.59 -3.04
N ASN A 229 -22.69 -4.14 -2.21
CA ASN A 229 -21.85 -5.04 -1.42
C ASN A 229 -22.19 -5.09 0.08
N LYS A 230 -22.94 -4.11 0.59
CA LYS A 230 -23.32 -4.07 2.00
C LYS A 230 -24.84 -4.16 2.21
N GLY A 231 -25.63 -4.22 1.13
CA GLY A 231 -27.09 -4.33 1.20
C GLY A 231 -27.79 -3.12 1.84
N VAL A 232 -27.12 -1.96 1.87
CA VAL A 232 -27.70 -0.72 2.44
C VAL A 232 -28.78 -0.18 1.52
N SER A 233 -29.92 0.24 2.08
CA SER A 233 -30.99 0.85 1.27
C SER A 233 -30.52 2.12 0.59
N LYS A 234 -31.05 2.42 -0.62
CA LYS A 234 -30.64 3.57 -1.45
C LYS A 234 -30.65 4.89 -0.68
N ASN A 235 -31.72 5.19 0.05
CA ASN A 235 -31.82 6.45 0.80
C ASN A 235 -30.78 6.56 1.92
N LYS A 236 -30.48 5.44 2.60
CA LYS A 236 -29.45 5.41 3.65
C LYS A 236 -28.06 5.51 3.03
N ALA A 237 -27.79 4.82 1.93
CA ALA A 237 -26.51 4.88 1.22
C ALA A 237 -26.18 6.29 0.73
N LEU A 238 -27.16 7.01 0.16
CA LEU A 238 -26.97 8.41 -0.26
C LEU A 238 -26.66 9.34 0.92
N LYS A 239 -27.31 9.17 2.06
CA LYS A 239 -26.99 9.96 3.26
C LYS A 239 -25.58 9.67 3.77
N ILE A 240 -25.20 8.41 3.87
CA ILE A 240 -23.87 8.00 4.33
C ILE A 240 -22.80 8.54 3.37
N SER A 241 -22.97 8.37 2.05
CA SER A 241 -21.99 8.82 1.07
C SER A 241 -21.77 10.34 1.09
N SER A 242 -22.84 11.11 1.30
CA SER A 242 -22.73 12.57 1.45
C SER A 242 -21.99 12.97 2.74
N LEU A 243 -22.31 12.33 3.86
CA LEU A 243 -21.66 12.61 5.16
C LEU A 243 -20.18 12.19 5.20
N SER A 244 -19.81 11.15 4.44
CA SER A 244 -18.43 10.65 4.41
C SER A 244 -17.45 11.54 3.65
N ASN A 245 -17.94 12.55 2.92
CA ASN A 245 -17.10 13.49 2.17
C ASN A 245 -16.03 12.82 1.28
N GLY A 246 -16.36 11.69 0.66
CA GLY A 246 -15.45 10.94 -0.21
C GLY A 246 -14.47 10.02 0.52
N ASP A 247 -14.58 9.89 1.83
CA ASP A 247 -13.82 8.94 2.66
C ASP A 247 -14.64 7.65 2.83
N PHE A 248 -14.22 6.58 2.12
CA PHE A 248 -14.91 5.29 2.21
C PHE A 248 -14.74 4.61 3.57
N HIS A 249 -13.61 4.84 4.26
CA HIS A 249 -13.44 4.34 5.62
C HIS A 249 -14.51 4.91 6.56
N GLN A 250 -14.72 6.22 6.52
CA GLN A 250 -15.78 6.89 7.29
C GLN A 250 -17.18 6.39 6.91
N ALA A 251 -17.40 6.04 5.64
CA ALA A 251 -18.69 5.50 5.19
C ALA A 251 -18.97 4.08 5.74
N LEU A 252 -17.95 3.36 6.21
CA LEU A 252 -18.08 2.02 6.79
C LEU A 252 -18.26 2.02 8.31
N CYS A 253 -17.88 3.12 9.00
CA CYS A 253 -18.08 3.33 10.44
C CYS A 253 -19.51 3.79 10.76
#